data_1709be7791cc47f2df9a462b5c262ad7
#
_entry.id   1709be7791cc47f2df9a462b5c262ad7
#
_cell.length_a   1.000
_cell.length_b   1.000
_cell.length_c   1.000
_cell.angle_alpha   90.00
_cell.angle_beta   90.00
_cell.angle_gamma   90.00
#
_symmetry.space_group_name_H-M   'P 1'
#
loop_
_entity.id
_entity.type
_entity.pdbx_description
1 polymer ?
#
loop_
_entity_poly.entity_id
_entity_poly.type
_entity_poly.pdbx_seq_one_letter_code
_entity_poly.pdbx_strand_id
1 'polypeptide(L)'
;MDAPPIYRLPQDTLHQIFAHLPLRQLITLRSVSKLFHQTLTSPSFTHLLSLSHPLSLLALRPSLSSPSPSLLAFDPDQNQWLTFPLSFLLPHFPSPTPVASSDGLVYLWSHSTLIACNPLTRHFKPLPQLGSAWSRHGSVLVSPPNRVLVLSELAALYYSGDDNNGWVNFSSNLPAKPRSPILINDKVLALCDVGSPWRSQWKLFSCTLSTLQASQFWSRLEKHEWGDVFDILKRPRLVRGVGNRVLMIGGLRSSFSLNASCSTILILRLDLETMEWAEAGRMPGEMFRRGFADSSKFKVFGGGNRVCFSAKRVGGRLALWDYVEEAGKGEWRWIDGVPGCGDGLCRGFAFEARLTALP
;
A
#
# COMPACT_ATOMS: atom_id res chain seq x y z
N MET A 1 -38.88 -30.28 -8.39
CA MET A 1 -38.80 -28.98 -7.72
C MET A 1 -38.54 -27.93 -8.77
N ASP A 2 -39.41 -26.97 -8.91
CA ASP A 2 -39.18 -25.86 -9.86
C ASP A 2 -37.97 -25.04 -9.45
N ALA A 3 -37.13 -24.67 -10.43
CA ALA A 3 -35.99 -23.80 -10.18
C ALA A 3 -36.45 -22.46 -9.59
N PRO A 4 -35.76 -21.91 -8.58
CA PRO A 4 -36.09 -20.62 -8.02
C PRO A 4 -36.23 -19.54 -9.10
N PRO A 5 -37.14 -18.56 -8.94
CA PRO A 5 -37.45 -17.55 -9.97
C PRO A 5 -36.23 -16.83 -10.51
N ILE A 6 -35.21 -16.59 -9.70
CA ILE A 6 -33.96 -15.89 -10.10
C ILE A 6 -33.19 -16.65 -11.20
N TYR A 7 -33.28 -17.97 -11.27
CA TYR A 7 -32.64 -18.78 -12.31
C TYR A 7 -33.35 -18.71 -13.68
N ARG A 8 -34.56 -18.14 -13.70
CA ARG A 8 -35.36 -17.95 -14.90
C ARG A 8 -35.18 -16.55 -15.53
N LEU A 9 -34.43 -15.68 -14.85
CA LEU A 9 -34.17 -14.33 -15.36
C LEU A 9 -33.18 -14.36 -16.53
N PRO A 10 -33.41 -13.51 -17.55
CA PRO A 10 -32.42 -13.28 -18.62
C PRO A 10 -31.08 -12.81 -18.04
N GLN A 11 -29.99 -13.16 -18.72
CA GLN A 11 -28.63 -12.81 -18.28
C GLN A 11 -28.45 -11.31 -18.12
N ASP A 12 -29.01 -10.49 -19.02
CA ASP A 12 -28.91 -9.03 -18.94
C ASP A 12 -29.60 -8.47 -17.69
N THR A 13 -30.74 -9.07 -17.31
CA THR A 13 -31.44 -8.67 -16.08
C THR A 13 -30.61 -9.04 -14.84
N LEU A 14 -29.98 -10.21 -14.83
CA LEU A 14 -29.04 -10.60 -13.75
C LEU A 14 -27.85 -9.65 -13.69
N HIS A 15 -27.28 -9.23 -14.84
CA HIS A 15 -26.20 -8.27 -14.90
C HIS A 15 -26.61 -6.93 -14.27
N GLN A 16 -27.79 -6.42 -14.61
CA GLN A 16 -28.31 -5.18 -14.03
C GLN A 16 -28.50 -5.28 -12.52
N ILE A 17 -29.14 -6.36 -12.05
CA ILE A 17 -29.35 -6.59 -10.61
C ILE A 17 -28.00 -6.62 -9.88
N PHE A 18 -27.05 -7.39 -10.38
CA PHE A 18 -25.75 -7.55 -9.74
C PHE A 18 -24.89 -6.28 -9.81
N ALA A 19 -24.98 -5.49 -10.89
CA ALA A 19 -24.25 -4.24 -11.02
C ALA A 19 -24.62 -3.18 -9.96
N HIS A 20 -25.82 -3.26 -9.40
CA HIS A 20 -26.26 -2.39 -8.29
C HIS A 20 -25.78 -2.87 -6.89
N LEU A 21 -25.20 -4.07 -6.81
CA LEU A 21 -24.75 -4.60 -5.53
C LEU A 21 -23.33 -4.10 -5.18
N PRO A 22 -23.07 -3.82 -3.91
CA PRO A 22 -21.72 -3.54 -3.44
C PRO A 22 -20.75 -4.68 -3.75
N LEU A 23 -19.49 -4.37 -4.04
CA LEU A 23 -18.46 -5.37 -4.39
C LEU A 23 -18.36 -6.50 -3.34
N ARG A 24 -18.55 -6.20 -2.05
CA ARG A 24 -18.58 -7.21 -0.98
C ARG A 24 -19.63 -8.29 -1.21
N GLN A 25 -20.85 -7.88 -1.59
CA GLN A 25 -21.93 -8.80 -1.88
C GLN A 25 -21.64 -9.62 -3.14
N LEU A 26 -21.06 -8.99 -4.17
CA LEU A 26 -20.65 -9.68 -5.39
C LEU A 26 -19.62 -10.79 -5.10
N ILE A 27 -18.64 -10.51 -4.24
CA ILE A 27 -17.64 -11.51 -3.82
C ILE A 27 -18.32 -12.71 -3.14
N THR A 28 -19.28 -12.46 -2.26
CA THR A 28 -20.03 -13.50 -1.56
C THR A 28 -20.92 -14.29 -2.53
N LEU A 29 -21.62 -13.60 -3.42
CA LEU A 29 -22.52 -14.22 -4.40
C LEU A 29 -21.82 -15.17 -5.37
N ARG A 30 -20.54 -14.95 -5.67
CA ARG A 30 -19.75 -15.87 -6.50
C ARG A 30 -19.66 -17.29 -5.93
N SER A 31 -19.80 -17.44 -4.63
CA SER A 31 -19.76 -18.75 -3.96
C SER A 31 -21.13 -19.41 -3.82
N VAL A 32 -22.25 -18.70 -4.11
CA VAL A 32 -23.62 -19.19 -3.89
C VAL A 32 -24.03 -20.25 -4.91
N SER A 33 -23.71 -20.03 -6.21
CA SER A 33 -24.06 -20.99 -7.25
C SER A 33 -23.14 -20.88 -8.47
N LYS A 34 -23.13 -21.96 -9.31
CA LYS A 34 -22.38 -21.98 -10.58
C LYS A 34 -22.86 -20.89 -11.54
N LEU A 35 -24.19 -20.66 -11.61
CA LEU A 35 -24.77 -19.60 -12.44
C LEU A 35 -24.25 -18.24 -12.01
N PHE A 36 -24.31 -17.91 -10.72
CA PHE A 36 -23.85 -16.63 -10.21
C PHE A 36 -22.34 -16.45 -10.44
N HIS A 37 -21.57 -17.49 -10.20
CA HIS A 37 -20.14 -17.47 -10.52
C HIS A 37 -19.89 -17.16 -12.01
N GLN A 38 -20.55 -17.85 -12.93
CA GLN A 38 -20.41 -17.64 -14.37
C GLN A 38 -20.85 -16.23 -14.79
N THR A 39 -21.99 -15.78 -14.28
CA THR A 39 -22.51 -14.43 -14.57
C THR A 39 -21.54 -13.33 -14.10
N LEU A 40 -21.06 -13.44 -12.85
CA LEU A 40 -20.18 -12.45 -12.22
C LEU A 40 -18.73 -12.48 -12.74
N THR A 41 -18.33 -13.51 -13.47
CA THR A 41 -17.02 -13.63 -14.12
C THR A 41 -17.08 -13.40 -15.62
N SER A 42 -18.29 -13.19 -16.18
CA SER A 42 -18.43 -12.97 -17.63
C SER A 42 -17.79 -11.64 -18.08
N PRO A 43 -17.18 -11.58 -19.26
CA PRO A 43 -16.58 -10.33 -19.77
C PRO A 43 -17.58 -9.18 -19.87
N SER A 44 -18.83 -9.47 -20.25
CA SER A 44 -19.91 -8.46 -20.33
C SER A 44 -20.23 -7.84 -18.96
N PHE A 45 -20.30 -8.66 -17.91
CA PHE A 45 -20.53 -8.15 -16.56
C PHE A 45 -19.32 -7.36 -16.02
N THR A 46 -18.10 -7.84 -16.21
CA THR A 46 -16.89 -7.12 -15.79
C THR A 46 -16.75 -5.77 -16.46
N HIS A 47 -17.18 -5.64 -17.73
CA HIS A 47 -17.23 -4.36 -18.42
C HIS A 47 -18.23 -3.39 -17.76
N LEU A 48 -19.42 -3.86 -17.36
CA LEU A 48 -20.40 -3.03 -16.63
C LEU A 48 -19.85 -2.54 -15.29
N LEU A 49 -19.06 -3.37 -14.59
CA LEU A 49 -18.44 -3.01 -13.31
C LEU A 49 -17.24 -2.07 -13.42
N SER A 50 -16.72 -1.81 -14.60
CA SER A 50 -15.56 -0.94 -14.78
C SER A 50 -15.77 0.48 -14.23
N LEU A 51 -17.03 0.92 -14.13
CA LEU A 51 -17.45 2.21 -13.58
C LEU A 51 -17.74 2.17 -12.07
N SER A 52 -17.73 1.00 -11.44
CA SER A 52 -18.04 0.88 -10.01
C SER A 52 -16.84 1.27 -9.15
N HIS A 53 -17.14 1.81 -7.96
CA HIS A 53 -16.11 2.18 -6.99
C HIS A 53 -15.38 0.94 -6.46
N PRO A 54 -14.03 0.99 -6.37
CA PRO A 54 -13.27 -0.09 -5.78
C PRO A 54 -13.54 -0.21 -4.28
N LEU A 55 -13.36 -1.42 -3.74
CA LEU A 55 -13.37 -1.62 -2.30
C LEU A 55 -11.99 -1.29 -1.74
N SER A 56 -11.92 -0.24 -0.92
CA SER A 56 -10.68 0.22 -0.31
C SER A 56 -10.38 -0.57 0.96
N LEU A 57 -9.30 -1.32 0.95
CA LEU A 57 -8.86 -2.23 2.01
C LEU A 57 -7.45 -1.87 2.49
N LEU A 58 -7.13 -2.31 3.70
CA LEU A 58 -5.79 -2.24 4.28
C LEU A 58 -5.21 -3.65 4.39
N ALA A 59 -4.37 -4.02 3.43
CA ALA A 59 -3.78 -5.35 3.36
C ALA A 59 -2.57 -5.50 4.28
N LEU A 60 -2.46 -6.65 4.95
CA LEU A 60 -1.31 -7.01 5.75
C LEU A 60 -0.29 -7.82 4.94
N ARG A 61 0.98 -7.60 5.22
CA ARG A 61 2.05 -8.51 4.84
C ARG A 61 2.14 -9.59 5.90
N PRO A 62 1.97 -10.86 5.55
CA PRO A 62 2.06 -11.94 6.53
C PRO A 62 3.44 -11.97 7.17
N SER A 63 3.50 -12.31 8.45
CA SER A 63 4.72 -12.77 9.09
C SER A 63 5.11 -14.14 8.52
N LEU A 64 6.39 -14.44 8.44
CA LEU A 64 6.97 -15.60 7.72
C LEU A 64 6.48 -17.00 8.12
N SER A 65 5.51 -17.14 8.99
CA SER A 65 5.08 -18.39 9.62
C SER A 65 3.67 -18.86 9.30
N SER A 66 3.01 -18.34 8.28
CA SER A 66 1.66 -18.84 7.92
C SER A 66 1.74 -20.11 7.09
N PRO A 67 1.09 -21.22 7.50
CA PRO A 67 1.14 -22.51 6.80
C PRO A 67 0.41 -22.49 5.45
N SER A 68 -0.53 -21.58 5.24
CA SER A 68 -1.21 -21.39 3.96
C SER A 68 -1.10 -19.93 3.51
N PRO A 69 -0.69 -19.68 2.25
CA PRO A 69 -0.60 -18.32 1.76
C PRO A 69 -1.99 -17.71 1.62
N SER A 70 -2.16 -16.57 2.26
CA SER A 70 -3.39 -15.78 2.18
C SER A 70 -3.05 -14.30 2.26
N LEU A 71 -3.86 -13.48 1.60
CA LEU A 71 -3.87 -12.05 1.80
C LEU A 71 -4.93 -11.72 2.85
N LEU A 72 -4.49 -11.18 3.96
CA LEU A 72 -5.37 -10.65 4.99
C LEU A 72 -5.56 -9.15 4.74
N ALA A 73 -6.79 -8.70 4.70
CA ALA A 73 -7.10 -7.29 4.49
C ALA A 73 -8.22 -6.84 5.42
N PHE A 74 -8.07 -5.67 6.00
CA PHE A 74 -9.05 -5.04 6.83
C PHE A 74 -9.96 -4.15 5.99
N ASP A 75 -11.26 -4.30 6.15
CA ASP A 75 -12.29 -3.44 5.60
C ASP A 75 -12.65 -2.37 6.63
N PRO A 76 -12.21 -1.13 6.46
CA PRO A 76 -12.44 -0.07 7.44
C PRO A 76 -13.90 0.35 7.56
N ASP A 77 -14.69 0.20 6.48
CA ASP A 77 -16.08 0.64 6.45
C ASP A 77 -17.00 -0.34 7.20
N GLN A 78 -16.67 -1.64 7.15
CA GLN A 78 -17.42 -2.67 7.88
C GLN A 78 -16.74 -3.09 9.17
N ASN A 79 -15.56 -2.56 9.46
CA ASN A 79 -14.76 -2.91 10.64
C ASN A 79 -14.50 -4.42 10.75
N GLN A 80 -14.18 -5.08 9.64
CA GLN A 80 -13.98 -6.53 9.60
C GLN A 80 -12.75 -6.95 8.81
N TRP A 81 -12.20 -8.12 9.17
CA TRP A 81 -11.11 -8.74 8.45
C TRP A 81 -11.63 -9.64 7.34
N LEU A 82 -11.03 -9.51 6.17
CA LEU A 82 -11.26 -10.34 5.00
C LEU A 82 -10.02 -11.18 4.72
N THR A 83 -10.24 -12.43 4.29
CA THR A 83 -9.18 -13.35 3.91
C THR A 83 -9.35 -13.75 2.45
N PHE A 84 -8.32 -13.51 1.64
CA PHE A 84 -8.26 -13.92 0.24
C PHE A 84 -7.25 -15.06 0.11
N PRO A 85 -7.70 -16.31 -0.13
CA PRO A 85 -6.80 -17.44 -0.31
C PRO A 85 -5.90 -17.26 -1.53
N LEU A 86 -4.59 -17.49 -1.37
CA LEU A 86 -3.59 -17.46 -2.44
C LEU A 86 -3.07 -18.86 -2.78
N SER A 87 -3.74 -19.91 -2.31
CA SER A 87 -3.37 -21.30 -2.53
C SER A 87 -3.30 -21.70 -4.01
N PHE A 88 -4.05 -21.01 -4.89
CA PHE A 88 -4.01 -21.23 -6.32
C PHE A 88 -2.64 -20.90 -6.97
N LEU A 89 -1.79 -20.15 -6.27
CA LEU A 89 -0.43 -19.83 -6.70
C LEU A 89 0.58 -20.93 -6.33
N LEU A 90 0.31 -21.74 -5.29
CA LEU A 90 1.26 -22.72 -4.75
C LEU A 90 1.79 -23.75 -5.75
N PRO A 91 1.00 -24.26 -6.72
CA PRO A 91 1.52 -25.20 -7.73
C PRO A 91 2.68 -24.62 -8.54
N HIS A 92 2.76 -23.30 -8.66
CA HIS A 92 3.71 -22.60 -9.50
C HIS A 92 4.77 -21.82 -8.72
N PHE A 93 4.38 -21.29 -7.55
CA PHE A 93 5.19 -20.33 -6.78
C PHE A 93 5.19 -20.70 -5.29
N PRO A 94 6.33 -21.12 -4.74
CA PRO A 94 6.44 -21.41 -3.32
C PRO A 94 6.44 -20.12 -2.49
N SER A 95 5.67 -20.11 -1.39
CA SER A 95 5.63 -19.03 -0.40
C SER A 95 5.43 -17.62 -0.95
N PRO A 96 4.41 -17.35 -1.78
CA PRO A 96 4.17 -16.02 -2.32
C PRO A 96 3.86 -15.02 -1.20
N THR A 97 4.63 -13.92 -1.17
CA THR A 97 4.52 -12.90 -0.11
C THR A 97 4.03 -11.58 -0.70
N PRO A 98 2.86 -11.06 -0.29
CA PRO A 98 2.35 -9.77 -0.75
C PRO A 98 3.28 -8.61 -0.37
N VAL A 99 3.54 -7.69 -1.31
CA VAL A 99 4.49 -6.57 -1.10
C VAL A 99 3.96 -5.21 -1.49
N ALA A 100 3.08 -5.14 -2.48
CA ALA A 100 2.50 -3.89 -2.98
C ALA A 100 1.15 -4.18 -3.65
N SER A 101 0.42 -3.13 -3.95
CA SER A 101 -0.78 -3.20 -4.78
C SER A 101 -0.96 -1.94 -5.62
N SER A 102 -1.64 -2.08 -6.74
CA SER A 102 -2.06 -0.98 -7.59
C SER A 102 -3.23 -1.42 -8.46
N ASP A 103 -4.23 -0.58 -8.60
CA ASP A 103 -5.36 -0.74 -9.53
C ASP A 103 -6.01 -2.14 -9.52
N GLY A 104 -6.31 -2.64 -8.33
CA GLY A 104 -6.97 -3.95 -8.14
C GLY A 104 -6.04 -5.15 -8.17
N LEU A 105 -4.77 -4.97 -8.48
CA LEU A 105 -3.76 -6.02 -8.46
C LEU A 105 -2.93 -5.99 -7.17
N VAL A 106 -2.57 -7.18 -6.71
CA VAL A 106 -1.59 -7.39 -5.63
C VAL A 106 -0.33 -7.97 -6.25
N TYR A 107 0.81 -7.43 -5.86
CA TYR A 107 2.13 -7.89 -6.28
C TYR A 107 2.75 -8.71 -5.17
N LEU A 108 3.23 -9.91 -5.54
CA LEU A 108 3.77 -10.88 -4.59
C LEU A 108 5.18 -11.30 -4.98
N TRP A 109 6.05 -11.40 -3.99
CA TRP A 109 7.35 -12.03 -4.16
C TRP A 109 7.26 -13.54 -4.03
N SER A 110 7.87 -14.26 -4.96
CA SER A 110 8.22 -15.66 -4.81
C SER A 110 9.62 -15.88 -5.37
N HIS A 111 10.57 -16.19 -4.50
CA HIS A 111 12.01 -16.27 -4.86
C HIS A 111 12.51 -15.01 -5.57
N SER A 112 12.93 -15.13 -6.84
CA SER A 112 13.43 -14.02 -7.68
C SER A 112 12.38 -13.47 -8.64
N THR A 113 11.10 -13.86 -8.50
CA THR A 113 10.02 -13.47 -9.41
C THR A 113 8.99 -12.64 -8.67
N LEU A 114 8.55 -11.57 -9.30
CA LEU A 114 7.40 -10.79 -8.87
C LEU A 114 6.17 -11.26 -9.66
N ILE A 115 5.05 -11.45 -8.98
CA ILE A 115 3.81 -11.96 -9.56
C ILE A 115 2.75 -10.89 -9.38
N ALA A 116 2.15 -10.43 -10.47
CA ALA A 116 0.93 -9.63 -10.44
C ALA A 116 -0.28 -10.56 -10.32
N CYS A 117 -1.19 -10.30 -9.41
CA CYS A 117 -2.32 -11.19 -9.13
C CYS A 117 -3.56 -10.39 -8.75
N ASN A 118 -4.71 -10.78 -9.28
CA ASN A 118 -6.00 -10.36 -8.76
C ASN A 118 -6.53 -11.44 -7.80
N PRO A 119 -6.53 -11.21 -6.49
CA PRO A 119 -6.94 -12.22 -5.52
C PRO A 119 -8.45 -12.55 -5.57
N LEU A 120 -9.26 -11.68 -6.18
CA LEU A 120 -10.70 -11.88 -6.35
C LEU A 120 -11.02 -12.83 -7.51
N THR A 121 -10.35 -12.66 -8.64
CA THR A 121 -10.58 -13.44 -9.86
C THR A 121 -9.64 -14.63 -9.97
N ARG A 122 -8.57 -14.67 -9.16
CA ARG A 122 -7.48 -15.65 -9.17
C ARG A 122 -6.63 -15.63 -10.47
N HIS A 123 -6.79 -14.59 -11.30
CA HIS A 123 -5.90 -14.40 -12.43
C HIS A 123 -4.55 -13.91 -11.93
N PHE A 124 -3.48 -14.43 -12.52
CA PHE A 124 -2.12 -14.01 -12.19
C PHE A 124 -1.22 -14.03 -13.42
N LYS A 125 -0.19 -13.20 -13.39
CA LYS A 125 0.86 -13.13 -14.39
C LYS A 125 2.21 -12.99 -13.69
N PRO A 126 3.15 -13.94 -13.89
CA PRO A 126 4.51 -13.73 -13.42
C PRO A 126 5.19 -12.66 -14.28
N LEU A 127 5.90 -11.75 -13.65
CA LEU A 127 6.78 -10.81 -14.32
C LEU A 127 8.11 -11.54 -14.64
N PRO A 128 8.90 -11.04 -15.59
CA PRO A 128 10.23 -11.59 -15.88
C PRO A 128 11.08 -11.76 -14.62
N GLN A 129 11.98 -12.73 -14.62
CA GLN A 129 12.86 -12.95 -13.48
C GLN A 129 13.80 -11.76 -13.27
N LEU A 130 13.96 -11.38 -12.03
CA LEU A 130 14.95 -10.41 -11.61
C LEU A 130 16.33 -11.08 -11.59
N GLY A 131 17.31 -10.42 -12.20
CA GLY A 131 18.69 -10.93 -12.22
C GLY A 131 19.31 -11.01 -10.81
N SER A 132 20.54 -11.51 -10.74
CA SER A 132 21.29 -11.72 -9.50
C SER A 132 21.54 -10.45 -8.66
N ALA A 133 21.43 -9.27 -9.26
CA ALA A 133 21.57 -7.98 -8.57
C ALA A 133 20.36 -7.62 -7.70
N TRP A 134 19.29 -8.42 -7.72
CA TRP A 134 18.12 -8.13 -6.92
C TRP A 134 18.31 -8.43 -5.44
N SER A 135 17.85 -7.50 -4.60
CA SER A 135 17.81 -7.64 -3.15
C SER A 135 16.36 -7.60 -2.64
N ARG A 136 15.97 -8.57 -1.79
CA ARG A 136 14.69 -8.57 -1.08
C ARG A 136 14.45 -7.31 -0.21
N HIS A 137 15.47 -6.48 -0.06
CA HIS A 137 15.42 -5.24 0.72
C HIS A 137 14.95 -4.03 -0.09
N GLY A 138 14.76 -4.16 -1.40
CA GLY A 138 14.19 -3.12 -2.25
C GLY A 138 12.71 -2.85 -1.93
N SER A 139 12.28 -1.62 -2.15
CA SER A 139 10.88 -1.23 -2.10
C SER A 139 10.24 -1.43 -3.46
N VAL A 140 9.12 -2.14 -3.50
CA VAL A 140 8.32 -2.32 -4.72
C VAL A 140 7.33 -1.19 -4.80
N LEU A 141 7.42 -0.40 -5.86
CA LEU A 141 6.54 0.71 -6.19
C LEU A 141 5.80 0.36 -7.48
N VAL A 142 4.50 0.56 -7.47
CA VAL A 142 3.66 0.17 -8.60
C VAL A 142 2.76 1.31 -9.00
N SER A 143 2.58 1.49 -10.31
CA SER A 143 1.68 2.49 -10.89
C SER A 143 0.97 1.91 -12.12
N PRO A 144 -0.31 2.27 -12.36
CA PRO A 144 -1.00 1.92 -13.60
C PRO A 144 -0.30 2.52 -14.85
N PRO A 145 -0.46 1.92 -16.02
CA PRO A 145 -0.78 0.52 -16.26
C PRO A 145 0.48 -0.35 -16.08
N ASN A 146 0.46 -1.32 -15.19
CA ASN A 146 1.50 -2.37 -15.03
C ASN A 146 2.96 -1.89 -14.98
N ARG A 147 3.23 -0.68 -14.46
CA ARG A 147 4.59 -0.16 -14.27
C ARG A 147 5.07 -0.51 -12.88
N VAL A 148 6.23 -1.15 -12.81
CA VAL A 148 6.82 -1.60 -11.55
C VAL A 148 8.23 -1.07 -11.42
N LEU A 149 8.53 -0.43 -10.31
CA LEU A 149 9.87 0.00 -9.92
C LEU A 149 10.28 -0.69 -8.63
N VAL A 150 11.37 -1.44 -8.66
CA VAL A 150 12.01 -1.99 -7.46
C VAL A 150 13.20 -1.09 -7.12
N LEU A 151 13.08 -0.31 -6.06
CA LEU A 151 14.07 0.68 -5.67
C LEU A 151 14.81 0.23 -4.41
N SER A 152 16.13 0.17 -4.50
CA SER A 152 17.06 -0.07 -3.39
C SER A 152 18.01 1.13 -3.22
N GLU A 153 18.98 1.01 -2.32
CA GLU A 153 20.01 2.04 -2.12
C GLU A 153 20.92 2.18 -3.33
N LEU A 154 21.29 1.06 -3.94
CA LEU A 154 22.30 1.02 -5.00
C LEU A 154 21.72 0.83 -6.40
N ALA A 155 20.60 0.14 -6.51
CA ALA A 155 20.01 -0.24 -7.79
C ALA A 155 18.54 0.07 -7.87
N ALA A 156 18.08 0.35 -9.07
CA ALA A 156 16.70 0.46 -9.44
C ALA A 156 16.41 -0.44 -10.65
N LEU A 157 15.34 -1.21 -10.56
CA LEU A 157 14.87 -2.13 -11.58
C LEU A 157 13.48 -1.67 -12.02
N TYR A 158 13.34 -1.34 -13.28
CA TYR A 158 12.08 -0.86 -13.85
C TYR A 158 11.53 -1.86 -14.86
N TYR A 159 10.23 -2.09 -14.78
CA TYR A 159 9.46 -2.90 -15.72
C TYR A 159 8.26 -2.10 -16.21
N SER A 160 8.09 -2.05 -17.54
CA SER A 160 6.87 -1.57 -18.19
C SER A 160 6.13 -2.77 -18.78
N GLY A 161 4.85 -2.89 -18.46
CA GLY A 161 4.01 -3.97 -19.01
C GLY A 161 3.85 -3.95 -20.52
N ASP A 162 4.09 -2.78 -21.13
CA ASP A 162 3.93 -2.53 -22.55
C ASP A 162 5.19 -2.91 -23.37
N ASP A 163 6.35 -3.02 -22.71
CA ASP A 163 7.61 -3.35 -23.35
C ASP A 163 7.94 -4.83 -23.17
N ASN A 164 8.13 -5.56 -24.27
CA ASN A 164 8.60 -6.95 -24.26
C ASN A 164 10.07 -7.13 -23.79
N ASN A 165 10.73 -6.04 -23.36
CA ASN A 165 12.17 -6.01 -23.08
C ASN A 165 12.58 -6.48 -21.67
N GLY A 166 11.63 -6.90 -20.83
CA GLY A 166 11.94 -7.35 -19.48
C GLY A 166 12.29 -6.19 -18.50
N TRP A 167 13.16 -6.48 -17.52
CA TRP A 167 13.59 -5.49 -16.55
C TRP A 167 14.75 -4.64 -17.07
N VAL A 168 14.60 -3.32 -16.96
CA VAL A 168 15.71 -2.38 -17.16
C VAL A 168 16.37 -2.14 -15.80
N ASN A 169 17.69 -2.35 -15.73
CA ASN A 169 18.49 -2.17 -14.52
C ASN A 169 19.38 -0.94 -14.64
N PHE A 170 19.38 -0.10 -13.62
CA PHE A 170 20.23 1.09 -13.55
C PHE A 170 20.60 1.42 -12.09
N SER A 171 21.61 2.28 -11.91
CA SER A 171 21.97 2.75 -10.57
C SER A 171 20.85 3.61 -9.98
N SER A 172 20.54 3.46 -8.70
CA SER A 172 19.56 4.35 -8.05
C SER A 172 20.07 5.77 -7.89
N ASN A 173 21.40 5.95 -7.76
CA ASN A 173 22.07 7.25 -7.53
C ASN A 173 21.47 8.07 -6.37
N LEU A 174 20.83 7.42 -5.42
CA LEU A 174 20.36 8.07 -4.20
C LEU A 174 21.53 8.31 -3.24
N PRO A 175 21.54 9.43 -2.51
CA PRO A 175 22.63 9.77 -1.59
C PRO A 175 22.70 8.86 -0.37
N ALA A 176 21.59 8.16 -0.06
CA ALA A 176 21.51 7.20 1.03
C ALA A 176 20.30 6.26 0.82
N LYS A 177 20.21 5.23 1.65
CA LYS A 177 19.11 4.25 1.60
C LYS A 177 17.74 4.93 1.65
N PRO A 178 16.89 4.76 0.63
CA PRO A 178 15.56 5.36 0.61
C PRO A 178 14.67 4.77 1.69
N ARG A 179 13.98 5.64 2.40
CA ARG A 179 13.05 5.25 3.44
C ARG A 179 11.62 5.47 3.00
N SER A 180 10.87 4.37 2.90
CA SER A 180 9.47 4.37 2.47
C SER A 180 9.26 5.20 1.18
N PRO A 181 9.98 4.90 0.09
CA PRO A 181 9.75 5.60 -1.17
C PRO A 181 8.31 5.36 -1.65
N ILE A 182 7.77 6.31 -2.38
CA ILE A 182 6.42 6.25 -2.95
C ILE A 182 6.45 6.67 -4.41
N LEU A 183 5.50 6.18 -5.18
CA LEU A 183 5.29 6.54 -6.58
C LEU A 183 3.91 7.19 -6.71
N ILE A 184 3.86 8.40 -7.22
CA ILE A 184 2.64 9.15 -7.50
C ILE A 184 2.66 9.53 -8.97
N ASN A 185 1.74 8.98 -9.75
CA ASN A 185 1.71 9.10 -11.20
C ASN A 185 3.04 8.62 -11.82
N ASP A 186 3.90 9.54 -12.24
CA ASP A 186 5.22 9.26 -12.80
C ASP A 186 6.39 9.74 -11.91
N LYS A 187 6.08 10.33 -10.76
CA LYS A 187 7.07 10.90 -9.85
C LYS A 187 7.37 9.97 -8.69
N VAL A 188 8.63 9.58 -8.56
CA VAL A 188 9.16 8.85 -7.41
C VAL A 188 9.62 9.84 -6.37
N LEU A 189 9.21 9.64 -5.13
CA LEU A 189 9.60 10.43 -3.97
C LEU A 189 10.28 9.53 -2.95
N ALA A 190 11.42 9.95 -2.43
CA ALA A 190 12.20 9.20 -1.47
C ALA A 190 12.75 10.09 -0.35
N LEU A 191 12.58 9.65 0.89
CA LEU A 191 13.27 10.26 2.04
C LEU A 191 14.62 9.57 2.20
N CYS A 192 15.70 10.37 2.24
CA CYS A 192 17.05 9.90 2.53
C CYS A 192 17.60 10.62 3.77
N ASP A 193 18.28 9.87 4.62
CA ASP A 193 19.03 10.44 5.74
C ASP A 193 20.45 10.78 5.24
N VAL A 194 20.68 12.04 5.00
CA VAL A 194 21.98 12.57 4.51
C VAL A 194 22.83 13.14 5.64
N GLY A 195 22.42 12.90 6.89
CA GLY A 195 23.12 13.37 8.06
C GLY A 195 24.41 12.60 8.35
N SER A 196 25.04 12.98 9.43
CA SER A 196 26.21 12.27 9.98
C SER A 196 25.77 11.06 10.81
N PRO A 197 26.67 10.12 11.17
CA PRO A 197 26.35 9.03 12.08
C PRO A 197 25.79 9.49 13.45
N TRP A 198 26.08 10.72 13.83
CA TRP A 198 25.67 11.31 15.10
C TRP A 198 24.37 12.13 15.01
N ARG A 199 24.01 12.61 13.81
CA ARG A 199 22.84 13.45 13.62
C ARG A 199 22.12 13.11 12.32
N SER A 200 20.93 12.53 12.42
CA SER A 200 20.06 12.31 11.25
C SER A 200 19.60 13.65 10.66
N GLN A 201 19.73 13.77 9.36
CA GLN A 201 19.23 14.89 8.58
C GLN A 201 18.43 14.37 7.39
N TRP A 202 17.12 14.41 7.52
CA TRP A 202 16.22 13.91 6.49
C TRP A 202 16.03 14.93 5.38
N LYS A 203 16.10 14.45 4.14
CA LYS A 203 15.82 15.24 2.95
C LYS A 203 14.90 14.46 2.01
N LEU A 204 14.04 15.21 1.31
CA LEU A 204 13.12 14.65 0.33
C LEU A 204 13.70 14.78 -1.06
N PHE A 205 13.80 13.67 -1.78
CA PHE A 205 14.28 13.61 -3.16
C PHE A 205 13.13 13.21 -4.08
N SER A 206 13.14 13.76 -5.29
CA SER A 206 12.14 13.51 -6.33
C SER A 206 12.81 13.24 -7.66
N CYS A 207 12.29 12.30 -8.41
CA CYS A 207 12.68 11.99 -9.78
C CYS A 207 11.47 11.51 -10.56
N THR A 208 11.33 11.86 -11.85
CA THR A 208 10.35 11.19 -12.71
C THR A 208 10.89 9.86 -13.19
N LEU A 209 10.05 8.92 -13.54
CA LEU A 209 10.49 7.61 -14.05
C LEU A 209 11.32 7.77 -15.32
N SER A 210 10.94 8.68 -16.22
CA SER A 210 11.69 9.00 -17.43
C SER A 210 13.07 9.56 -17.14
N THR A 211 13.18 10.53 -16.22
CA THR A 211 14.48 11.09 -15.80
C THR A 211 15.33 10.04 -15.10
N LEU A 212 14.73 9.19 -14.26
CA LEU A 212 15.42 8.11 -13.57
C LEU A 212 16.06 7.12 -14.56
N GLN A 213 15.33 6.78 -15.63
CA GLN A 213 15.85 5.92 -16.70
C GLN A 213 16.93 6.57 -17.54
N ALA A 214 16.78 7.85 -17.89
CA ALA A 214 17.68 8.55 -18.80
C ALA A 214 18.97 9.01 -18.14
N SER A 215 18.89 9.66 -16.99
CA SER A 215 20.03 10.35 -16.36
C SER A 215 20.27 9.94 -14.90
N GLN A 216 19.35 9.22 -14.28
CA GLN A 216 19.41 8.82 -12.86
C GLN A 216 19.60 10.02 -11.91
N PHE A 217 19.07 11.16 -12.31
CA PHE A 217 19.19 12.40 -11.55
C PHE A 217 18.02 12.59 -10.59
N TRP A 218 18.33 12.89 -9.33
CA TRP A 218 17.36 13.20 -8.29
C TRP A 218 17.42 14.69 -7.93
N SER A 219 16.29 15.35 -8.00
CA SER A 219 16.12 16.70 -7.50
C SER A 219 15.80 16.67 -6.01
N ARG A 220 16.50 17.46 -5.22
CA ARG A 220 16.13 17.68 -3.83
C ARG A 220 14.93 18.62 -3.77
N LEU A 221 13.83 18.14 -3.16
CA LEU A 221 12.66 18.96 -2.92
C LEU A 221 12.82 19.73 -1.60
N GLU A 222 12.98 21.03 -1.74
CA GLU A 222 13.06 21.95 -0.61
C GLU A 222 12.58 23.33 -1.01
N LYS A 223 11.99 24.04 -0.07
CA LYS A 223 11.66 25.46 -0.15
C LYS A 223 12.16 26.15 1.12
N HIS A 224 12.52 27.39 1.02
CA HIS A 224 13.00 28.17 2.18
C HIS A 224 11.93 28.24 3.28
N GLU A 225 10.67 28.37 2.89
CA GLU A 225 9.51 28.47 3.78
C GLU A 225 9.24 27.18 4.56
N TRP A 226 9.79 26.04 4.13
CA TRP A 226 9.59 24.76 4.84
C TRP A 226 10.35 24.67 6.16
N GLY A 227 11.36 25.54 6.36
CA GLY A 227 12.13 25.55 7.59
C GLY A 227 12.60 24.15 8.00
N ASP A 228 12.41 23.82 9.27
CA ASP A 228 12.86 22.58 9.89
C ASP A 228 11.85 21.43 9.81
N VAL A 229 10.89 21.45 8.86
CA VAL A 229 9.80 20.46 8.76
C VAL A 229 10.29 19.01 8.82
N PHE A 230 11.47 18.72 8.30
CA PHE A 230 12.06 17.38 8.34
C PHE A 230 12.71 17.04 9.69
N ASP A 231 13.16 18.04 10.45
CA ASP A 231 13.91 17.84 11.68
C ASP A 231 12.99 17.69 12.91
N ILE A 232 11.75 18.15 12.83
CA ILE A 232 10.77 17.97 13.92
C ILE A 232 10.32 16.52 14.07
N LEU A 233 10.48 15.69 13.01
CA LEU A 233 10.04 14.30 13.04
C LEU A 233 11.20 13.34 13.30
N LYS A 234 10.99 12.40 14.20
CA LYS A 234 11.87 11.27 14.42
C LYS A 234 11.48 10.11 13.50
N ARG A 235 12.44 9.68 12.68
CA ARG A 235 12.27 8.54 11.74
C ARG A 235 11.07 8.72 10.80
N PRO A 236 10.98 9.82 10.05
CA PRO A 236 9.87 10.09 9.15
C PRO A 236 9.73 9.00 8.08
N ARG A 237 8.52 8.83 7.56
CA ARG A 237 8.16 7.88 6.49
C ARG A 237 7.18 8.55 5.56
N LEU A 238 7.24 8.19 4.28
CA LEU A 238 6.26 8.62 3.31
C LEU A 238 5.14 7.58 3.17
N VAL A 239 3.94 8.09 2.96
CA VAL A 239 2.76 7.33 2.54
C VAL A 239 2.09 8.15 1.43
N ARG A 240 1.59 7.47 0.39
CA ARG A 240 0.84 8.12 -0.68
C ARG A 240 -0.50 8.62 -0.12
N GLY A 241 -0.77 9.91 -0.26
CA GLY A 241 -2.08 10.51 0.04
C GLY A 241 -3.06 10.38 -1.13
N VAL A 242 -4.19 11.08 -1.06
CA VAL A 242 -5.16 11.19 -2.15
C VAL A 242 -4.64 12.15 -3.22
N GLY A 243 -4.84 11.80 -4.48
CA GLY A 243 -4.41 12.62 -5.61
C GLY A 243 -2.91 12.87 -5.61
N ASN A 244 -2.49 14.13 -5.70
CA ASN A 244 -1.09 14.58 -5.69
C ASN A 244 -0.55 14.88 -4.28
N ARG A 245 -1.13 14.31 -3.24
CA ARG A 245 -0.73 14.56 -1.85
C ARG A 245 0.20 13.47 -1.32
N VAL A 246 1.14 13.89 -0.49
CA VAL A 246 2.09 13.04 0.22
C VAL A 246 1.90 13.20 1.71
N LEU A 247 1.83 12.10 2.43
CA LEU A 247 1.85 12.12 3.89
C LEU A 247 3.27 11.81 4.38
N MET A 248 3.80 12.67 5.23
CA MET A 248 5.04 12.42 5.97
C MET A 248 4.70 12.18 7.44
N ILE A 249 5.05 11.02 7.95
CA ILE A 249 4.60 10.53 9.26
C ILE A 249 5.80 10.18 10.12
N GLY A 250 5.85 10.72 11.33
CA GLY A 250 6.93 10.44 12.26
C GLY A 250 6.56 10.75 13.71
N GLY A 251 7.41 10.32 14.63
CA GLY A 251 7.28 10.76 16.03
C GLY A 251 7.66 12.23 16.16
N LEU A 252 6.78 13.06 16.70
CA LEU A 252 7.07 14.46 17.00
C LEU A 252 8.09 14.53 18.15
N ARG A 253 9.23 15.13 17.90
CA ARG A 253 10.28 15.30 18.92
C ARG A 253 9.81 16.28 20.01
N SER A 254 10.07 15.93 21.26
CA SER A 254 9.79 16.84 22.40
C SER A 254 10.83 17.96 22.51
N SER A 255 12.02 17.76 21.97
CA SER A 255 13.09 18.76 21.89
C SER A 255 14.05 18.40 20.73
N PHE A 256 14.94 19.31 20.35
CA PHE A 256 15.97 19.07 19.34
C PHE A 256 17.17 18.23 19.85
N SER A 257 17.14 17.76 21.10
CA SER A 257 18.16 16.87 21.65
C SER A 257 18.18 15.51 20.90
N LEU A 258 19.37 14.93 20.75
CA LEU A 258 19.57 13.63 20.08
C LEU A 258 18.75 12.49 20.70
N ASN A 259 18.61 12.52 22.04
CA ASN A 259 17.90 11.50 22.80
C ASN A 259 16.45 11.92 23.15
N ALA A 260 15.95 13.00 22.53
CA ALA A 260 14.60 13.46 22.80
C ALA A 260 13.56 12.33 22.61
N SER A 261 12.71 12.17 23.60
CA SER A 261 11.52 11.34 23.49
C SER A 261 10.55 11.94 22.45
N CYS A 262 9.63 11.14 21.96
CA CYS A 262 8.55 11.64 21.15
C CYS A 262 7.38 12.03 22.07
N SER A 263 6.73 13.15 21.76
CA SER A 263 5.53 13.59 22.46
C SER A 263 4.26 12.95 21.90
N THR A 264 4.25 12.67 20.59
CA THR A 264 3.18 12.00 19.87
C THR A 264 3.65 11.56 18.48
N ILE A 265 2.75 10.98 17.68
CA ILE A 265 2.95 10.77 16.24
C ILE A 265 2.22 11.89 15.48
N LEU A 266 2.94 12.53 14.57
CA LEU A 266 2.45 13.61 13.73
C LEU A 266 2.34 13.14 12.29
N ILE A 267 1.28 13.55 11.61
CA ILE A 267 1.03 13.35 10.18
C ILE A 267 1.05 14.73 9.52
N LEU A 268 2.04 14.96 8.68
CA LEU A 268 2.13 16.13 7.82
C LEU A 268 1.71 15.75 6.42
N ARG A 269 1.01 16.65 5.74
CA ARG A 269 0.58 16.51 4.35
C ARG A 269 1.26 17.55 3.49
N LEU A 270 1.97 17.11 2.47
CA LEU A 270 2.50 17.94 1.38
C LEU A 270 1.54 17.86 0.20
N ASP A 271 1.11 18.99 -0.29
CA ASP A 271 0.47 19.12 -1.59
C ASP A 271 1.55 19.36 -2.65
N LEU A 272 1.64 18.48 -3.67
CA LEU A 272 2.69 18.56 -4.70
C LEU A 272 2.40 19.62 -5.76
N GLU A 273 1.21 20.21 -5.79
CA GLU A 273 0.85 21.29 -6.70
C GLU A 273 1.23 22.65 -6.12
N THR A 274 0.81 22.91 -4.89
CA THR A 274 1.15 24.16 -4.19
C THR A 274 2.51 24.12 -3.52
N MET A 275 3.04 22.93 -3.28
CA MET A 275 4.28 22.68 -2.54
C MET A 275 4.19 23.20 -1.09
N GLU A 276 3.05 23.07 -0.45
CA GLU A 276 2.79 23.50 0.92
C GLU A 276 2.60 22.33 1.87
N TRP A 277 3.15 22.46 3.07
CA TRP A 277 2.95 21.54 4.17
C TRP A 277 1.82 22.00 5.09
N ALA A 278 0.96 21.04 5.46
CA ALA A 278 -0.07 21.24 6.47
C ALA A 278 -0.08 20.08 7.46
N GLU A 279 -0.46 20.33 8.71
CA GLU A 279 -0.77 19.25 9.65
C GLU A 279 -2.07 18.56 9.21
N ALA A 280 -2.00 17.25 8.95
CA ALA A 280 -3.16 16.44 8.59
C ALA A 280 -3.73 15.71 9.79
N GLY A 281 -2.90 15.41 10.79
CA GLY A 281 -3.37 14.74 11.99
C GLY A 281 -2.29 14.53 13.04
N ARG A 282 -2.76 14.38 14.27
CA ARG A 282 -1.93 14.10 15.44
C ARG A 282 -2.55 12.97 16.24
N MET A 283 -1.75 11.98 16.60
CA MET A 283 -2.25 10.88 17.42
C MET A 283 -2.70 11.37 18.79
N PRO A 284 -3.90 10.99 19.26
CA PRO A 284 -4.36 11.35 20.61
C PRO A 284 -3.37 10.90 21.67
N GLY A 285 -3.12 11.77 22.67
CA GLY A 285 -2.11 11.52 23.71
C GLY A 285 -2.35 10.24 24.50
N GLU A 286 -3.61 9.84 24.70
CA GLU A 286 -3.95 8.60 25.38
C GLU A 286 -3.55 7.37 24.52
N MET A 287 -3.88 7.38 23.22
CA MET A 287 -3.50 6.33 22.29
C MET A 287 -1.98 6.21 22.18
N PHE A 288 -1.29 7.36 22.11
CA PHE A 288 0.17 7.40 22.07
C PHE A 288 0.79 6.78 23.33
N ARG A 289 0.37 7.21 24.53
CA ARG A 289 0.90 6.69 25.79
C ARG A 289 0.66 5.20 25.97
N ARG A 290 -0.51 4.69 25.56
CA ARG A 290 -0.85 3.26 25.70
C ARG A 290 -0.03 2.33 24.79
N GLY A 291 0.40 2.80 23.61
CA GLY A 291 0.98 1.88 22.62
C GLY A 291 2.30 2.30 21.96
N PHE A 292 2.61 3.59 21.96
CA PHE A 292 3.68 4.14 21.13
C PHE A 292 4.78 4.89 21.89
N ALA A 293 4.52 5.40 23.09
CA ALA A 293 5.43 6.28 23.83
C ALA A 293 6.82 5.69 24.05
N ASP A 294 6.88 4.43 24.50
CA ASP A 294 8.15 3.73 24.76
C ASP A 294 8.59 2.86 23.56
N SER A 295 7.84 2.89 22.46
CA SER A 295 8.16 2.14 21.26
C SER A 295 9.19 2.90 20.45
N SER A 296 10.47 2.52 20.59
CA SER A 296 11.52 3.08 19.74
C SER A 296 11.27 2.80 18.24
N LYS A 297 10.39 1.84 17.92
CA LYS A 297 10.08 1.41 16.56
C LYS A 297 8.57 1.19 16.40
N PHE A 298 7.97 1.94 15.50
CA PHE A 298 6.63 1.68 14.99
C PHE A 298 6.67 1.49 13.48
N LYS A 299 5.64 0.87 12.91
CA LYS A 299 5.44 0.72 11.47
C LYS A 299 4.23 1.50 11.04
N VAL A 300 4.27 1.99 9.81
CA VAL A 300 3.19 2.73 9.18
C VAL A 300 2.93 2.11 7.82
N PHE A 301 1.68 1.94 7.46
CA PHE A 301 1.26 1.48 6.15
C PHE A 301 -0.16 1.95 5.85
N GLY A 302 -0.55 1.89 4.59
CA GLY A 302 -1.84 2.39 4.11
C GLY A 302 -1.66 3.26 2.88
N GLY A 303 -2.58 4.15 2.65
CA GLY A 303 -2.59 5.08 1.54
C GLY A 303 -3.91 5.82 1.42
N GLY A 304 -3.94 6.85 0.58
CA GLY A 304 -5.12 7.69 0.44
C GLY A 304 -5.44 8.41 1.74
N ASN A 305 -6.65 8.23 2.21
CA ASN A 305 -7.16 8.82 3.46
C ASN A 305 -6.96 7.93 4.69
N ARG A 306 -6.39 6.72 4.54
CA ARG A 306 -6.35 5.72 5.61
C ARG A 306 -4.94 5.24 5.89
N VAL A 307 -4.51 5.39 7.15
CA VAL A 307 -3.16 5.00 7.58
C VAL A 307 -3.23 4.18 8.86
N CYS A 308 -2.58 3.02 8.83
CA CYS A 308 -2.42 2.13 9.98
C CYS A 308 -1.06 2.29 10.65
N PHE A 309 -1.08 2.18 11.97
CA PHE A 309 0.10 2.23 12.83
C PHE A 309 0.20 0.96 13.67
N SER A 310 1.38 0.37 13.69
CA SER A 310 1.69 -0.84 14.46
C SER A 310 2.91 -0.61 15.33
N ALA A 311 2.85 -1.06 16.57
CA ALA A 311 3.97 -1.04 17.52
C ALA A 311 3.96 -2.31 18.38
N LYS A 312 5.12 -2.73 18.90
CA LYS A 312 5.23 -3.97 19.68
C LYS A 312 4.31 -4.02 20.91
N ARG A 313 4.11 -2.89 21.58
CA ARG A 313 3.33 -2.81 22.82
C ARG A 313 1.81 -2.78 22.61
N VAL A 314 1.36 -2.67 21.37
CA VAL A 314 -0.07 -2.57 21.08
C VAL A 314 -0.80 -3.91 21.14
N GLY A 315 -0.05 -5.03 21.22
CA GLY A 315 -0.61 -6.34 21.57
C GLY A 315 -1.66 -6.86 20.57
N GLY A 316 -1.35 -6.98 19.30
CA GLY A 316 -2.30 -7.51 18.30
C GLY A 316 -3.38 -6.51 17.87
N ARG A 317 -3.16 -5.22 18.10
CA ARG A 317 -4.01 -4.12 17.65
C ARG A 317 -3.29 -3.25 16.63
N LEU A 318 -4.06 -2.49 15.87
CA LEU A 318 -3.55 -1.40 15.04
C LEU A 318 -4.26 -0.11 15.41
N ALA A 319 -3.53 1.01 15.39
CA ALA A 319 -4.19 2.31 15.38
C ALA A 319 -4.48 2.69 13.91
N LEU A 320 -5.70 3.08 13.62
CA LEU A 320 -6.12 3.59 12.32
C LEU A 320 -6.39 5.09 12.43
N TRP A 321 -5.80 5.83 11.51
CA TRP A 321 -6.18 7.19 11.19
C TRP A 321 -6.95 7.18 9.88
N ASP A 322 -8.15 7.75 9.89
CA ASP A 322 -9.06 7.86 8.76
C ASP A 322 -9.39 9.34 8.53
N TYR A 323 -8.97 9.90 7.41
CA TYR A 323 -9.21 11.31 7.09
C TYR A 323 -10.52 11.47 6.35
N VAL A 324 -11.44 12.21 6.96
CA VAL A 324 -12.75 12.53 6.40
C VAL A 324 -12.66 13.90 5.73
N GLU A 325 -12.69 13.94 4.40
CA GLU A 325 -12.54 15.19 3.64
C GLU A 325 -13.61 16.21 3.96
N GLU A 326 -14.86 15.77 4.11
CA GLU A 326 -16.01 16.62 4.44
C GLU A 326 -15.86 17.31 5.81
N ALA A 327 -15.26 16.61 6.78
CA ALA A 327 -15.00 17.14 8.10
C ALA A 327 -13.69 17.93 8.19
N GLY A 328 -12.83 17.86 7.19
CA GLY A 328 -11.51 18.48 7.16
C GLY A 328 -10.54 17.98 8.23
N LYS A 329 -10.83 16.85 8.88
CA LYS A 329 -10.05 16.29 9.98
C LYS A 329 -9.95 14.77 9.91
N GLY A 330 -8.92 14.22 10.57
CA GLY A 330 -8.72 12.78 10.70
C GLY A 330 -9.27 12.25 12.02
N GLU A 331 -9.92 11.12 11.96
CA GLU A 331 -10.40 10.37 13.12
C GLU A 331 -9.45 9.25 13.47
N TRP A 332 -9.32 8.96 14.77
CA TRP A 332 -8.46 7.89 15.26
C TRP A 332 -9.28 6.82 15.97
N ARG A 333 -9.02 5.56 15.60
CA ARG A 333 -9.63 4.41 16.28
C ARG A 333 -8.67 3.23 16.37
N TRP A 334 -8.96 2.29 17.26
CA TRP A 334 -8.27 1.01 17.34
C TRP A 334 -8.93 -0.01 16.42
N ILE A 335 -8.11 -0.83 15.78
CA ILE A 335 -8.52 -2.05 15.10
C ILE A 335 -8.07 -3.21 15.98
N ASP A 336 -9.03 -4.00 16.46
CA ASP A 336 -8.80 -5.18 17.28
C ASP A 336 -8.73 -6.47 16.44
N GLY A 337 -8.26 -7.56 17.05
CA GLY A 337 -8.30 -8.88 16.44
C GLY A 337 -7.43 -9.02 15.18
N VAL A 338 -6.25 -8.37 15.14
CA VAL A 338 -5.35 -8.42 13.99
C VAL A 338 -4.80 -9.83 13.77
N PRO A 339 -5.15 -10.52 12.67
CA PRO A 339 -4.71 -11.89 12.44
C PRO A 339 -3.19 -11.96 12.20
N GLY A 340 -2.53 -12.98 12.74
CA GLY A 340 -1.14 -13.31 12.40
C GLY A 340 -0.07 -12.30 12.84
N CYS A 341 -0.37 -11.41 13.77
CA CYS A 341 0.55 -10.39 14.25
C CYS A 341 1.33 -10.90 15.49
N GLY A 342 2.24 -11.86 15.29
CA GLY A 342 2.93 -12.57 16.38
C GLY A 342 3.82 -11.68 17.26
N ASP A 343 4.63 -10.79 16.67
CA ASP A 343 5.55 -9.89 17.40
C ASP A 343 5.04 -8.44 17.53
N GLY A 344 3.79 -8.21 17.17
CA GLY A 344 3.12 -6.91 17.25
C GLY A 344 3.59 -5.87 16.24
N LEU A 345 4.45 -6.19 15.27
CA LEU A 345 4.93 -5.29 14.23
C LEU A 345 4.37 -5.67 12.86
N CYS A 346 3.13 -5.30 12.61
CA CYS A 346 2.51 -5.51 11.31
C CYS A 346 3.05 -4.52 10.26
N ARG A 347 3.14 -4.99 9.03
CA ARG A 347 3.40 -4.18 7.83
C ARG A 347 2.25 -4.44 6.86
N GLY A 348 2.07 -3.53 5.92
CA GLY A 348 1.00 -3.68 4.95
C GLY A 348 1.08 -2.61 3.86
N PHE A 349 -0.01 -2.49 3.14
CA PHE A 349 -0.21 -1.51 2.08
C PHE A 349 -1.72 -1.28 1.87
N ALA A 350 -2.09 -0.18 1.22
CA ALA A 350 -3.47 0.01 0.77
C ALA A 350 -3.76 -0.93 -0.41
N PHE A 351 -4.96 -1.48 -0.47
CA PHE A 351 -5.41 -2.36 -1.54
C PHE A 351 -6.80 -1.96 -2.01
N GLU A 352 -6.91 -1.53 -3.23
CA GLU A 352 -8.18 -1.25 -3.89
C GLU A 352 -8.63 -2.52 -4.62
N ALA A 353 -9.56 -3.26 -4.03
CA ALA A 353 -10.05 -4.49 -4.62
C ALA A 353 -11.00 -4.19 -5.80
N ARG A 354 -10.73 -4.79 -6.97
CA ARG A 354 -11.52 -4.66 -8.20
C ARG A 354 -11.66 -6.01 -8.89
N LEU A 355 -12.87 -6.35 -9.34
CA LEU A 355 -13.09 -7.55 -10.15
C LEU A 355 -12.54 -7.42 -11.58
N THR A 356 -12.45 -6.21 -12.09
CA THR A 356 -12.07 -5.90 -13.47
C THR A 356 -10.57 -5.87 -13.72
N ALA A 357 -9.75 -5.87 -12.66
CA ALA A 357 -8.30 -5.78 -12.78
C ALA A 357 -7.72 -7.05 -13.41
N LEU A 358 -6.98 -6.90 -14.51
CA LEU A 358 -6.25 -7.97 -15.18
C LEU A 358 -4.73 -7.77 -14.99
N PRO A 359 -3.99 -8.84 -14.63
CA PRO A 359 -2.54 -8.79 -14.44
C PRO A 359 -1.76 -8.75 -15.76
#